data_e9ddc08d1381685507f088dbb79594da
#
_entry.id   e9ddc08d1381685507f088dbb79594da
#
_cell.length_a   1.000
_cell.length_b   1.000
_cell.length_c   1.000
_cell.angle_alpha   90.00
_cell.angle_beta   90.00
_cell.angle_gamma   90.00
#
_symmetry.space_group_name_H-M   'P 1'
#
loop_
_entity.id
_entity.type
_entity.pdbx_description
1 polymer ?
#
loop_
_entity_poly.entity_id
_entity_poly.type
_entity_poly.pdbx_seq_one_letter_code
_entity_poly.pdbx_strand_id
1 'polypeptide(L)'
;MLKYAIDFAKKPEKYFLKLDKNINLNNISYDKKLLKKAYYFSFDRHLNQVRDSGEPFSSHPYAVANILVNLKLDYQSIITALLHDTIEDGVATNEEIKKSFGTEINQLVEGVTKLSKIQLPNTEIREASNFSKFILAICEDIRILIIKLADRLHNMRTLNYIKEESRKFKIAKETLEVYAPLAGRVGFQVMREELEELAFKVTDAQAFQSIYKRILFLRKHNVDFISKNVLNLKNIVKSNYVKEITGREKRAYSTWKKMLKKSIALEKISDIYAFRIITHSKEDCYKVLGIIHTKWSMIPDRFKDFISTPKPNGYQSIHTT
;
A
#
# COMPACT_ATOMS: atom_id res chain seq x y z
N MET A 1 18.98 13.06 -0.18
CA MET A 1 18.05 13.32 -1.30
C MET A 1 18.70 14.03 -2.46
N LEU A 2 19.32 15.21 -2.30
CA LEU A 2 20.00 15.93 -3.40
C LEU A 2 20.99 15.02 -4.17
N LYS A 3 21.75 14.20 -3.45
CA LYS A 3 22.70 13.24 -4.03
C LYS A 3 22.02 12.14 -4.88
N TYR A 4 20.83 11.70 -4.48
CA TYR A 4 20.01 10.73 -5.23
C TYR A 4 19.43 11.39 -6.49
N ALA A 5 18.86 12.59 -6.37
CA ALA A 5 18.30 13.34 -7.49
C ALA A 5 19.32 13.59 -8.61
N ILE A 6 20.53 14.03 -8.22
CA ILE A 6 21.64 14.24 -9.16
C ILE A 6 22.11 12.92 -9.78
N ASP A 7 22.21 11.85 -9.02
CA ASP A 7 22.62 10.52 -9.52
C ASP A 7 21.57 9.95 -10.47
N PHE A 8 20.27 10.12 -10.17
CA PHE A 8 19.17 9.66 -11.02
C PHE A 8 19.19 10.38 -12.38
N ALA A 9 19.29 11.72 -12.39
CA ALA A 9 19.35 12.50 -13.62
C ALA A 9 20.59 12.19 -14.48
N LYS A 10 21.75 12.02 -13.84
CA LYS A 10 23.03 11.81 -14.55
C LYS A 10 23.27 10.36 -14.99
N LYS A 11 22.60 9.39 -14.40
CA LYS A 11 22.85 7.94 -14.64
C LYS A 11 21.54 7.17 -14.85
N PRO A 12 20.70 7.52 -15.84
CA PRO A 12 19.42 6.87 -16.06
C PRO A 12 19.57 5.36 -16.31
N GLU A 13 20.60 4.93 -17.03
CA GLU A 13 20.89 3.52 -17.28
C GLU A 13 21.07 2.70 -15.99
N LYS A 14 21.71 3.25 -14.97
CA LYS A 14 21.87 2.60 -13.66
C LYS A 14 20.53 2.28 -13.01
N TYR A 15 19.56 3.18 -13.14
CA TYR A 15 18.22 3.01 -12.56
C TYR A 15 17.35 2.09 -13.40
N PHE A 16 17.50 2.12 -14.73
CA PHE A 16 16.90 1.12 -15.59
C PHE A 16 17.37 -0.29 -15.21
N LEU A 17 18.68 -0.50 -15.07
CA LEU A 17 19.26 -1.80 -14.67
C LEU A 17 18.79 -2.27 -13.28
N LYS A 18 18.52 -1.34 -12.35
CA LYS A 18 17.92 -1.68 -11.06
C LYS A 18 16.47 -2.15 -11.20
N LEU A 19 15.66 -1.48 -12.02
CA LEU A 19 14.29 -1.88 -12.30
C LEU A 19 14.27 -3.26 -12.98
N ASP A 20 15.08 -3.45 -14.02
CA ASP A 20 15.27 -4.71 -14.74
C ASP A 20 15.63 -5.86 -13.79
N LYS A 21 16.60 -5.63 -12.90
CA LYS A 21 16.99 -6.61 -11.86
C LYS A 21 15.84 -6.91 -10.90
N ASN A 22 15.08 -5.88 -10.46
CA ASN A 22 13.96 -6.07 -9.54
C ASN A 22 12.83 -6.90 -10.18
N ILE A 23 12.53 -6.67 -11.46
CA ILE A 23 11.55 -7.45 -12.23
C ILE A 23 11.96 -8.92 -12.30
N ASN A 24 13.23 -9.19 -12.64
CA ASN A 24 13.76 -10.54 -12.68
C ASN A 24 13.74 -11.26 -11.32
N LEU A 25 14.08 -10.57 -10.23
CA LEU A 25 14.01 -11.11 -8.86
C LEU A 25 12.59 -11.48 -8.43
N ASN A 26 11.58 -10.81 -8.99
CA ASN A 26 10.16 -11.13 -8.75
C ASN A 26 9.59 -12.16 -9.74
N ASN A 27 10.39 -12.72 -10.64
CA ASN A 27 10.01 -13.71 -11.65
C ASN A 27 8.85 -13.24 -12.55
N ILE A 28 8.83 -11.96 -12.92
CA ILE A 28 7.83 -11.38 -13.84
C ILE A 28 8.35 -11.56 -15.26
N SER A 29 7.55 -12.20 -16.12
CA SER A 29 7.85 -12.31 -17.55
C SER A 29 7.56 -10.96 -18.27
N TYR A 30 8.49 -10.46 -19.08
CA TYR A 30 8.36 -9.16 -19.73
C TYR A 30 9.19 -9.03 -21.01
N ASP A 31 8.79 -8.10 -21.87
CA ASP A 31 9.61 -7.65 -23.01
C ASP A 31 10.59 -6.57 -22.54
N LYS A 32 11.87 -6.94 -22.44
CA LYS A 32 12.94 -6.03 -22.00
C LYS A 32 13.14 -4.85 -22.94
N LYS A 33 12.93 -5.04 -24.26
CA LYS A 33 13.09 -3.96 -25.25
C LYS A 33 11.97 -2.92 -25.07
N LEU A 34 10.74 -3.40 -24.90
CA LEU A 34 9.57 -2.55 -24.70
C LEU A 34 9.65 -1.80 -23.36
N LEU A 35 10.07 -2.49 -22.29
CA LEU A 35 10.30 -1.88 -20.97
C LEU A 35 11.36 -0.77 -21.06
N LYS A 36 12.49 -1.04 -21.71
CA LYS A 36 13.57 -0.06 -21.91
C LYS A 36 13.07 1.15 -22.69
N LYS A 37 12.30 0.91 -23.76
CA LYS A 37 11.67 1.98 -24.56
C LYS A 37 10.74 2.85 -23.70
N ALA A 38 9.88 2.25 -22.86
CA ALA A 38 8.95 2.99 -22.01
C ALA A 38 9.69 3.81 -20.93
N TYR A 39 10.73 3.23 -20.33
CA TYR A 39 11.55 3.91 -19.33
C TYR A 39 12.19 5.18 -19.91
N TYR A 40 12.86 5.08 -21.06
CA TYR A 40 13.51 6.23 -21.68
C TYR A 40 12.50 7.21 -22.27
N PHE A 41 11.40 6.73 -22.83
CA PHE A 41 10.31 7.60 -23.31
C PHE A 41 9.79 8.50 -22.19
N SER A 42 9.49 7.93 -21.02
CA SER A 42 9.05 8.71 -19.87
C SER A 42 10.15 9.65 -19.35
N PHE A 43 11.40 9.16 -19.29
CA PHE A 43 12.53 9.94 -18.82
C PHE A 43 12.77 11.18 -19.71
N ASP A 44 12.80 11.00 -21.04
CA ASP A 44 13.09 12.06 -22.01
C ASP A 44 11.97 13.10 -22.06
N ARG A 45 10.69 12.66 -21.97
CA ARG A 45 9.54 13.56 -21.98
C ARG A 45 9.44 14.46 -20.74
N HIS A 46 9.99 14.04 -19.62
CA HIS A 46 10.00 14.78 -18.36
C HIS A 46 11.36 15.39 -17.99
N LEU A 47 12.32 15.49 -18.94
CA LEU A 47 13.71 15.92 -18.70
C LEU A 47 13.80 17.29 -18.01
N ASN A 48 12.90 18.23 -18.34
CA ASN A 48 12.91 19.60 -17.84
C ASN A 48 11.94 19.81 -16.64
N GLN A 49 11.32 18.76 -16.15
CA GLN A 49 10.38 18.85 -15.04
C GLN A 49 11.02 18.40 -13.74
N VAL A 50 10.72 19.14 -12.67
CA VAL A 50 11.23 18.89 -11.31
C VAL A 50 10.05 18.82 -10.34
N ARG A 51 10.09 17.91 -9.40
CA ARG A 51 9.10 17.77 -8.33
C ARG A 51 9.30 18.81 -7.22
N ASP A 52 8.30 18.99 -6.36
CA ASP A 52 8.41 19.81 -5.13
C ASP A 52 9.58 19.39 -4.22
N SER A 53 10.04 18.15 -4.33
CA SER A 53 11.21 17.60 -3.61
C SER A 53 12.56 18.05 -4.19
N GLY A 54 12.58 18.67 -5.37
CA GLY A 54 13.79 18.99 -6.13
C GLY A 54 14.35 17.80 -6.93
N GLU A 55 13.66 16.66 -6.95
CA GLU A 55 14.03 15.49 -7.76
C GLU A 55 13.54 15.63 -9.20
N PRO A 56 14.24 15.02 -10.20
CA PRO A 56 13.72 14.92 -11.56
C PRO A 56 12.33 14.29 -11.55
N PHE A 57 11.40 14.79 -12.34
CA PHE A 57 10.02 14.28 -12.38
C PHE A 57 9.96 12.78 -12.66
N SER A 58 10.80 12.30 -13.58
CA SER A 58 10.90 10.88 -13.98
C SER A 58 11.24 9.91 -12.82
N SER A 59 11.70 10.43 -11.65
CA SER A 59 11.88 9.63 -10.44
C SER A 59 10.57 9.07 -9.89
N HIS A 60 9.44 9.78 -10.13
CA HIS A 60 8.11 9.37 -9.69
C HIS A 60 7.57 8.17 -10.47
N PRO A 61 7.44 8.20 -11.80
CA PRO A 61 7.01 7.03 -12.58
C PRO A 61 7.89 5.80 -12.32
N TYR A 62 9.20 6.01 -12.17
CA TYR A 62 10.12 4.94 -11.78
C TYR A 62 9.79 4.33 -10.41
N ALA A 63 9.49 5.15 -9.41
CA ALA A 63 9.13 4.67 -8.08
C ALA A 63 7.78 3.94 -8.08
N VAL A 64 6.78 4.45 -8.83
CA VAL A 64 5.48 3.79 -9.00
C VAL A 64 5.65 2.42 -9.67
N ALA A 65 6.45 2.33 -10.73
CA ALA A 65 6.77 1.07 -11.39
C ALA A 65 7.39 0.05 -10.42
N ASN A 66 8.34 0.48 -9.58
CA ASN A 66 8.93 -0.41 -8.55
C ASN A 66 7.92 -0.87 -7.50
N ILE A 67 6.94 -0.05 -7.11
CA ILE A 67 5.85 -0.48 -6.23
C ILE A 67 5.07 -1.62 -6.87
N LEU A 68 4.71 -1.50 -8.16
CA LEU A 68 3.98 -2.55 -8.88
C LEU A 68 4.80 -3.83 -9.07
N VAL A 69 6.11 -3.72 -9.32
CA VAL A 69 7.03 -4.88 -9.36
C VAL A 69 7.00 -5.64 -8.04
N ASN A 70 7.06 -4.94 -6.91
CA ASN A 70 7.00 -5.55 -5.57
C ASN A 70 5.63 -6.17 -5.26
N LEU A 71 4.57 -5.70 -5.91
CA LEU A 71 3.23 -6.31 -5.87
C LEU A 71 3.06 -7.45 -6.89
N LYS A 72 4.10 -7.74 -7.69
CA LYS A 72 4.13 -8.78 -8.73
C LYS A 72 3.06 -8.60 -9.81
N LEU A 73 2.81 -7.36 -10.23
CA LEU A 73 1.92 -7.06 -11.35
C LEU A 73 2.58 -7.45 -12.68
N ASP A 74 1.74 -7.60 -13.71
CA ASP A 74 2.19 -7.87 -15.08
C ASP A 74 3.02 -6.71 -15.66
N TYR A 75 3.76 -6.99 -16.75
CA TYR A 75 4.66 -6.01 -17.33
C TYR A 75 3.93 -4.85 -18.01
N GLN A 76 2.69 -5.05 -18.48
CA GLN A 76 1.86 -3.99 -19.05
C GLN A 76 1.53 -2.95 -18.00
N SER A 77 1.17 -3.39 -16.78
CA SER A 77 0.96 -2.50 -15.63
C SER A 77 2.23 -1.73 -15.26
N ILE A 78 3.40 -2.39 -15.29
CA ILE A 78 4.70 -1.76 -14.99
C ILE A 78 5.05 -0.69 -16.03
N ILE A 79 4.84 -0.99 -17.32
CA ILE A 79 5.04 -0.02 -18.40
C ILE A 79 4.05 1.12 -18.28
N THR A 80 2.79 0.83 -17.98
CA THR A 80 1.77 1.86 -17.74
C THR A 80 2.17 2.78 -16.59
N ALA A 81 2.73 2.25 -15.51
CA ALA A 81 3.25 3.07 -14.40
C ALA A 81 4.40 4.00 -14.81
N LEU A 82 5.25 3.57 -15.76
CA LEU A 82 6.29 4.46 -16.31
C LEU A 82 5.70 5.59 -17.16
N LEU A 83 4.54 5.36 -17.79
CA LEU A 83 3.94 6.27 -18.78
C LEU A 83 2.74 7.07 -18.23
N HIS A 84 2.22 6.78 -17.02
CA HIS A 84 0.91 7.22 -16.55
C HIS A 84 0.71 8.73 -16.54
N ASP A 85 1.76 9.50 -16.25
CA ASP A 85 1.70 10.97 -16.22
C ASP A 85 1.92 11.62 -17.60
N THR A 86 2.40 10.87 -18.60
CA THR A 86 2.80 11.47 -19.89
C THR A 86 1.63 12.11 -20.64
N ILE A 87 0.43 11.54 -20.54
CA ILE A 87 -0.80 12.10 -21.13
C ILE A 87 -1.40 13.18 -20.22
N GLU A 88 -1.37 12.94 -18.90
CA GLU A 88 -1.92 13.88 -17.91
C GLU A 88 -1.15 15.23 -17.95
N ASP A 89 0.16 15.18 -18.07
CA ASP A 89 1.05 16.34 -18.15
C ASP A 89 1.16 16.95 -19.58
N GLY A 90 0.49 16.34 -20.56
CA GLY A 90 0.45 16.82 -21.94
C GLY A 90 1.78 16.68 -22.70
N VAL A 91 2.70 15.82 -22.22
CA VAL A 91 4.01 15.58 -22.88
C VAL A 91 3.97 14.45 -23.89
N ALA A 92 2.87 13.72 -24.00
CA ALA A 92 2.58 12.72 -25.05
C ALA A 92 1.09 12.68 -25.39
N THR A 93 0.76 12.17 -26.58
CA THR A 93 -0.63 11.94 -27.02
C THR A 93 -1.01 10.46 -26.94
N ASN A 94 -2.34 10.18 -26.92
CA ASN A 94 -2.84 8.80 -26.98
C ASN A 94 -2.35 8.05 -28.22
N GLU A 95 -2.28 8.74 -29.37
CA GLU A 95 -1.81 8.17 -30.63
C GLU A 95 -0.34 7.77 -30.56
N GLU A 96 0.50 8.61 -29.94
CA GLU A 96 1.92 8.30 -29.71
C GLU A 96 2.11 7.09 -28.82
N ILE A 97 1.37 7.01 -27.70
CA ILE A 97 1.42 5.88 -26.76
C ILE A 97 0.93 4.60 -27.47
N LYS A 98 -0.22 4.65 -28.15
CA LYS A 98 -0.79 3.52 -28.89
C LYS A 98 0.15 3.00 -29.97
N LYS A 99 0.76 3.89 -30.76
CA LYS A 99 1.72 3.52 -31.82
C LYS A 99 3.00 2.92 -31.25
N SER A 100 3.46 3.41 -30.10
CA SER A 100 4.75 3.03 -29.51
C SER A 100 4.68 1.80 -28.63
N PHE A 101 3.56 1.58 -27.90
CA PHE A 101 3.43 0.59 -26.83
C PHE A 101 2.23 -0.34 -26.99
N GLY A 102 1.38 -0.11 -28.00
CA GLY A 102 0.22 -0.94 -28.30
C GLY A 102 -1.07 -0.47 -27.62
N THR A 103 -2.17 -1.11 -28.04
CA THR A 103 -3.53 -0.69 -27.64
C THR A 103 -3.79 -0.93 -26.15
N GLU A 104 -3.36 -2.06 -25.59
CA GLU A 104 -3.60 -2.43 -24.19
C GLU A 104 -2.95 -1.41 -23.23
N ILE A 105 -1.67 -1.11 -23.43
CA ILE A 105 -0.96 -0.13 -22.61
C ILE A 105 -1.59 1.27 -22.75
N ASN A 106 -1.98 1.67 -23.95
CA ASN A 106 -2.69 2.93 -24.17
C ASN A 106 -4.01 3.01 -23.39
N GLN A 107 -4.81 1.94 -23.41
CA GLN A 107 -6.07 1.87 -22.67
C GLN A 107 -5.85 2.01 -21.16
N LEU A 108 -4.82 1.37 -20.62
CA LEU A 108 -4.46 1.49 -19.19
C LEU A 108 -4.02 2.92 -18.84
N VAL A 109 -3.14 3.55 -19.66
CA VAL A 109 -2.69 4.94 -19.42
C VAL A 109 -3.86 5.91 -19.50
N GLU A 110 -4.73 5.77 -20.52
CA GLU A 110 -5.94 6.58 -20.65
C GLU A 110 -6.89 6.40 -19.46
N GLY A 111 -7.07 5.16 -18.99
CA GLY A 111 -7.88 4.85 -17.82
C GLY A 111 -7.35 5.50 -16.55
N VAL A 112 -6.04 5.46 -16.31
CA VAL A 112 -5.40 6.14 -15.17
C VAL A 112 -5.57 7.65 -15.27
N THR A 113 -5.39 8.25 -16.47
CA THR A 113 -5.58 9.68 -16.71
C THR A 113 -7.03 10.11 -16.48
N LYS A 114 -8.02 9.32 -16.95
CA LYS A 114 -9.45 9.57 -16.69
C LYS A 114 -9.76 9.53 -15.19
N LEU A 115 -9.19 8.55 -14.48
CA LEU A 115 -9.38 8.39 -13.05
C LEU A 115 -8.81 9.58 -12.27
N SER A 116 -7.66 10.13 -12.68
CA SER A 116 -7.04 11.33 -12.08
C SER A 116 -7.93 12.58 -12.22
N LYS A 117 -8.66 12.71 -13.33
CA LYS A 117 -9.53 13.86 -13.61
C LYS A 117 -10.86 13.82 -12.84
N ILE A 118 -11.20 12.69 -12.24
CA ILE A 118 -12.40 12.58 -11.39
C ILE A 118 -12.10 13.32 -10.08
N GLN A 119 -12.56 14.57 -9.98
CA GLN A 119 -12.54 15.31 -8.73
C GLN A 119 -13.54 14.69 -7.77
N LEU A 120 -13.08 14.28 -6.59
CA LEU A 120 -13.97 13.86 -5.50
C LEU A 120 -14.46 15.11 -4.79
N PRO A 121 -15.73 15.49 -4.88
CA PRO A 121 -16.23 16.75 -4.36
C PRO A 121 -16.70 16.65 -2.91
N ASN A 122 -16.73 17.80 -2.26
CA ASN A 122 -17.10 18.00 -0.86
C ASN A 122 -18.62 17.99 -0.56
N THR A 123 -19.47 17.43 -1.42
CA THR A 123 -20.93 17.39 -1.18
C THR A 123 -21.49 16.00 -1.45
N GLU A 124 -22.35 15.49 -0.56
CA GLU A 124 -22.90 14.12 -0.57
C GLU A 124 -23.46 13.64 -1.92
N ILE A 125 -24.17 14.52 -2.67
CA ILE A 125 -24.77 14.17 -3.96
C ILE A 125 -23.73 14.02 -5.08
N ARG A 126 -22.67 14.83 -5.05
CA ARG A 126 -21.55 14.73 -6.00
C ARG A 126 -20.62 13.56 -5.66
N GLU A 127 -20.53 13.18 -4.38
CA GLU A 127 -19.78 12.00 -3.92
C GLU A 127 -20.32 10.71 -4.54
N ALA A 128 -21.63 10.51 -4.57
CA ALA A 128 -22.25 9.32 -5.15
C ALA A 128 -22.02 9.22 -6.68
N SER A 129 -22.15 10.33 -7.42
CA SER A 129 -21.95 10.35 -8.89
C SER A 129 -20.48 10.10 -9.27
N ASN A 130 -19.54 10.70 -8.54
CA ASN A 130 -18.11 10.52 -8.83
C ASN A 130 -17.60 9.19 -8.32
N PHE A 131 -18.13 8.66 -7.21
CA PHE A 131 -17.86 7.31 -6.77
C PHE A 131 -18.36 6.29 -7.79
N SER A 132 -19.53 6.51 -8.42
CA SER A 132 -20.03 5.66 -9.50
C SER A 132 -19.11 5.70 -10.73
N LYS A 133 -18.63 6.88 -11.16
CA LYS A 133 -17.67 7.02 -12.25
C LYS A 133 -16.33 6.37 -11.93
N PHE A 134 -15.89 6.50 -10.67
CA PHE A 134 -14.70 5.84 -10.16
C PHE A 134 -14.82 4.31 -10.22
N ILE A 135 -15.99 3.77 -9.79
CA ILE A 135 -16.29 2.34 -9.89
C ILE A 135 -16.37 1.89 -11.35
N LEU A 136 -16.97 2.66 -12.25
CA LEU A 136 -17.05 2.32 -13.68
C LEU A 136 -15.67 2.24 -14.32
N ALA A 137 -14.76 3.17 -14.01
CA ALA A 137 -13.37 3.11 -14.50
C ALA A 137 -12.62 1.86 -13.99
N ILE A 138 -12.93 1.42 -12.77
CA ILE A 138 -12.38 0.17 -12.19
C ILE A 138 -12.98 -1.07 -12.86
N CYS A 139 -14.25 -1.01 -13.27
CA CYS A 139 -14.93 -2.13 -13.92
C CYS A 139 -14.34 -2.45 -15.31
N GLU A 140 -13.70 -1.48 -15.99
CA GLU A 140 -13.02 -1.72 -17.26
C GLU A 140 -11.75 -2.57 -17.07
N ASP A 141 -10.89 -2.20 -16.12
CA ASP A 141 -9.70 -2.99 -15.77
C ASP A 141 -9.22 -2.64 -14.35
N ILE A 142 -9.16 -3.62 -13.47
CA ILE A 142 -8.72 -3.44 -12.07
C ILE A 142 -7.28 -2.92 -11.95
N ARG A 143 -6.43 -3.15 -12.97
CA ARG A 143 -5.05 -2.67 -13.01
C ARG A 143 -4.98 -1.14 -12.94
N ILE A 144 -5.97 -0.44 -13.54
CA ILE A 144 -6.08 1.03 -13.49
C ILE A 144 -6.12 1.52 -12.03
N LEU A 145 -6.96 0.88 -11.20
CA LEU A 145 -7.02 1.21 -9.78
C LEU A 145 -5.71 0.91 -9.06
N ILE A 146 -5.11 -0.25 -9.33
CA ILE A 146 -3.87 -0.66 -8.66
C ILE A 146 -2.72 0.30 -8.97
N ILE A 147 -2.61 0.73 -10.23
CA ILE A 147 -1.62 1.74 -10.66
C ILE A 147 -1.88 3.07 -9.93
N LYS A 148 -3.14 3.52 -9.87
CA LYS A 148 -3.50 4.77 -9.18
C LYS A 148 -3.27 4.70 -7.67
N LEU A 149 -3.46 3.54 -7.05
CA LEU A 149 -3.12 3.32 -5.64
C LEU A 149 -1.59 3.37 -5.41
N ALA A 150 -0.78 2.83 -6.33
CA ALA A 150 0.67 2.90 -6.26
C ALA A 150 1.19 4.33 -6.46
N ASP A 151 0.59 5.09 -7.40
CA ASP A 151 0.83 6.52 -7.58
C ASP A 151 0.52 7.29 -6.29
N ARG A 152 -0.69 7.11 -5.73
CA ARG A 152 -1.09 7.76 -4.47
C ARG A 152 -0.14 7.41 -3.33
N LEU A 153 0.30 6.17 -3.22
CA LEU A 153 1.25 5.75 -2.20
C LEU A 153 2.59 6.49 -2.34
N HIS A 154 3.12 6.61 -3.56
CA HIS A 154 4.36 7.36 -3.77
C HIS A 154 4.18 8.85 -3.47
N ASN A 155 3.05 9.45 -3.88
CA ASN A 155 2.72 10.84 -3.57
C ASN A 155 2.61 11.06 -2.04
N MET A 156 2.03 10.13 -1.29
CA MET A 156 1.98 10.20 0.17
C MET A 156 3.37 10.06 0.82
N ARG A 157 4.27 9.24 0.29
CA ARG A 157 5.66 9.11 0.77
C ARG A 157 6.46 10.39 0.58
N THR A 158 6.11 11.18 -0.44
CA THR A 158 6.79 12.46 -0.78
C THR A 158 5.99 13.70 -0.37
N LEU A 159 4.89 13.55 0.36
CA LEU A 159 3.97 14.63 0.73
C LEU A 159 4.63 15.76 1.53
N ASN A 160 5.65 15.45 2.31
CA ASN A 160 6.37 16.42 3.14
C ASN A 160 7.08 17.53 2.33
N TYR A 161 7.31 17.33 1.03
CA TYR A 161 7.97 18.32 0.16
C TYR A 161 7.02 19.38 -0.38
N ILE A 162 5.72 19.13 -0.35
CA ILE A 162 4.73 20.16 -0.69
C ILE A 162 4.80 21.24 0.39
N LYS A 163 4.93 22.51 -0.01
CA LYS A 163 5.05 23.63 0.94
C LYS A 163 3.72 24.08 1.50
N GLU A 164 2.66 23.97 0.72
CA GLU A 164 1.33 24.44 1.07
C GLU A 164 0.60 23.42 1.99
N GLU A 165 0.39 23.82 3.25
CA GLU A 165 -0.21 22.93 4.27
C GLU A 165 -1.68 22.55 3.95
N SER A 166 -2.44 23.48 3.36
CA SER A 166 -3.82 23.24 2.92
C SER A 166 -3.89 22.11 1.88
N ARG A 167 -2.98 22.14 0.91
CA ARG A 167 -2.85 21.12 -0.13
C ARG A 167 -2.42 19.77 0.45
N LYS A 168 -1.44 19.76 1.38
CA LYS A 168 -1.06 18.53 2.09
C LYS A 168 -2.25 17.90 2.80
N PHE A 169 -2.98 18.73 3.57
CA PHE A 169 -4.14 18.26 4.34
C PHE A 169 -5.22 17.68 3.43
N LYS A 170 -5.55 18.36 2.32
CA LYS A 170 -6.53 17.89 1.33
C LYS A 170 -6.15 16.52 0.76
N ILE A 171 -4.88 16.34 0.33
CA ILE A 171 -4.36 15.08 -0.22
C ILE A 171 -4.41 13.97 0.84
N ALA A 172 -4.01 14.27 2.08
CA ALA A 172 -4.03 13.31 3.18
C ALA A 172 -5.45 12.89 3.55
N LYS A 173 -6.39 13.84 3.63
CA LYS A 173 -7.81 13.57 3.92
C LYS A 173 -8.43 12.69 2.84
N GLU A 174 -8.27 13.04 1.56
CA GLU A 174 -8.73 12.23 0.43
C GLU A 174 -8.14 10.81 0.46
N THR A 175 -6.87 10.69 0.86
CA THR A 175 -6.22 9.38 1.00
C THR A 175 -6.89 8.53 2.08
N LEU A 176 -7.25 9.10 3.24
CA LEU A 176 -7.95 8.37 4.31
C LEU A 176 -9.39 8.00 3.95
N GLU A 177 -10.09 8.89 3.26
CA GLU A 177 -11.52 8.73 2.98
C GLU A 177 -11.78 7.83 1.77
N VAL A 178 -10.87 7.81 0.79
CA VAL A 178 -11.09 7.11 -0.48
C VAL A 178 -10.03 6.05 -0.76
N TYR A 179 -8.77 6.42 -0.91
CA TYR A 179 -7.75 5.51 -1.43
C TYR A 179 -7.39 4.38 -0.47
N ALA A 180 -7.26 4.65 0.83
CA ALA A 180 -6.96 3.63 1.82
C ALA A 180 -8.09 2.59 1.96
N PRO A 181 -9.39 2.96 2.06
CA PRO A 181 -10.48 2.01 1.99
C PRO A 181 -10.51 1.17 0.71
N LEU A 182 -10.24 1.77 -0.44
CA LEU A 182 -10.18 1.05 -1.73
C LEU A 182 -9.05 0.02 -1.75
N ALA A 183 -7.84 0.40 -1.31
CA ALA A 183 -6.72 -0.53 -1.17
C ALA A 183 -7.09 -1.73 -0.28
N GLY A 184 -7.86 -1.49 0.80
CA GLY A 184 -8.37 -2.55 1.66
C GLY A 184 -9.38 -3.47 0.99
N ARG A 185 -10.28 -2.92 0.16
CA ARG A 185 -11.32 -3.70 -0.55
C ARG A 185 -10.74 -4.60 -1.63
N VAL A 186 -9.70 -4.15 -2.33
CA VAL A 186 -8.99 -4.98 -3.33
C VAL A 186 -7.92 -5.90 -2.72
N GLY A 187 -7.79 -5.91 -1.38
CA GLY A 187 -6.93 -6.86 -0.67
C GLY A 187 -5.50 -6.38 -0.40
N PHE A 188 -5.11 -5.17 -0.82
CA PHE A 188 -3.78 -4.60 -0.58
C PHE A 188 -3.65 -4.04 0.84
N GLN A 189 -3.74 -4.93 1.83
CA GLN A 189 -3.76 -4.55 3.25
C GLN A 189 -2.53 -3.77 3.70
N VAL A 190 -1.33 -4.17 3.24
CA VAL A 190 -0.07 -3.48 3.59
C VAL A 190 -0.05 -2.06 3.04
N MET A 191 -0.49 -1.88 1.80
CA MET A 191 -0.60 -0.57 1.16
C MET A 191 -1.64 0.30 1.89
N ARG A 192 -2.81 -0.26 2.22
CA ARG A 192 -3.84 0.43 3.01
C ARG A 192 -3.27 0.95 4.32
N GLU A 193 -2.60 0.08 5.08
CA GLU A 193 -2.04 0.43 6.38
C GLU A 193 -0.96 1.53 6.26
N GLU A 194 -0.17 1.52 5.17
CA GLU A 194 0.83 2.57 4.92
C GLU A 194 0.18 3.89 4.53
N LEU A 195 -0.83 3.87 3.64
CA LEU A 195 -1.60 5.05 3.26
C LEU A 195 -2.29 5.68 4.48
N GLU A 196 -2.95 4.88 5.31
CA GLU A 196 -3.59 5.30 6.56
C GLU A 196 -2.59 5.99 7.51
N GLU A 197 -1.40 5.41 7.69
CA GLU A 197 -0.36 5.93 8.59
C GLU A 197 0.23 7.25 8.09
N LEU A 198 0.56 7.32 6.79
CA LEU A 198 1.12 8.53 6.18
C LEU A 198 0.11 9.69 6.21
N ALA A 199 -1.15 9.39 5.95
CA ALA A 199 -2.21 10.38 5.96
C ALA A 199 -2.55 10.85 7.38
N PHE A 200 -2.63 9.94 8.35
CA PHE A 200 -2.88 10.26 9.76
C PHE A 200 -1.83 11.20 10.34
N LYS A 201 -0.57 11.02 9.96
CA LYS A 201 0.54 11.90 10.35
C LYS A 201 0.30 13.37 9.98
N VAL A 202 -0.49 13.63 8.93
CA VAL A 202 -0.80 14.98 8.44
C VAL A 202 -2.15 15.46 8.94
N THR A 203 -3.18 14.59 8.94
CA THR A 203 -4.54 14.98 9.31
C THR A 203 -4.74 15.20 10.81
N ASP A 204 -3.97 14.50 11.66
CA ASP A 204 -3.97 14.68 13.11
C ASP A 204 -2.57 14.42 13.68
N ALA A 205 -1.68 15.37 13.45
CA ALA A 205 -0.27 15.28 13.85
C ALA A 205 -0.09 15.11 15.36
N GLN A 206 -0.97 15.72 16.18
CA GLN A 206 -0.88 15.66 17.64
C GLN A 206 -1.23 14.26 18.14
N ALA A 207 -2.35 13.70 17.70
CA ALA A 207 -2.74 12.33 18.06
C ALA A 207 -1.72 11.32 17.53
N PHE A 208 -1.24 11.49 16.29
CA PHE A 208 -0.18 10.64 15.72
C PHE A 208 1.06 10.63 16.61
N GLN A 209 1.60 11.81 16.98
CA GLN A 209 2.80 11.91 17.80
C GLN A 209 2.64 11.27 19.19
N SER A 210 1.49 11.49 19.82
CA SER A 210 1.20 10.91 21.15
C SER A 210 1.20 9.39 21.11
N ILE A 211 0.48 8.82 20.14
CA ILE A 211 0.39 7.36 19.98
C ILE A 211 1.73 6.78 19.54
N TYR A 212 2.42 7.43 18.62
CA TYR A 212 3.72 6.97 18.10
C TYR A 212 4.81 6.97 19.20
N LYS A 213 4.85 8.01 20.06
CA LYS A 213 5.74 8.04 21.23
C LYS A 213 5.47 6.87 22.18
N ARG A 214 4.19 6.54 22.42
CA ARG A 214 3.82 5.40 23.27
C ARG A 214 4.25 4.07 22.64
N ILE A 215 4.03 3.89 21.34
CA ILE A 215 4.50 2.70 20.62
C ILE A 215 6.02 2.58 20.71
N LEU A 216 6.77 3.66 20.50
CA LEU A 216 8.23 3.68 20.62
C LEU A 216 8.71 3.35 22.03
N PHE A 217 8.03 3.88 23.06
CA PHE A 217 8.34 3.56 24.45
C PHE A 217 8.19 2.06 24.72
N LEU A 218 7.07 1.47 24.30
CA LEU A 218 6.83 0.03 24.45
C LEU A 218 7.84 -0.82 23.68
N ARG A 219 8.23 -0.38 22.48
CA ARG A 219 9.26 -1.04 21.67
C ARG A 219 10.62 -1.06 22.36
N LYS A 220 11.05 0.06 22.98
CA LYS A 220 12.31 0.11 23.71
C LYS A 220 12.37 -0.86 24.88
N HIS A 221 11.27 -1.08 25.58
CA HIS A 221 11.18 -2.01 26.72
C HIS A 221 11.00 -3.47 26.28
N ASN A 222 10.67 -3.71 25.01
CA ASN A 222 10.39 -5.03 24.45
C ASN A 222 11.16 -5.25 23.15
N VAL A 223 12.46 -4.90 23.14
CA VAL A 223 13.35 -5.19 22.01
C VAL A 223 13.30 -6.70 21.77
N ASP A 224 13.11 -7.09 20.50
CA ASP A 224 12.96 -8.48 20.07
C ASP A 224 11.70 -9.22 20.59
N PHE A 225 10.73 -8.52 21.18
CA PHE A 225 9.51 -9.16 21.68
C PHE A 225 8.80 -10.00 20.60
N ILE A 226 8.66 -9.45 19.41
CA ILE A 226 8.03 -10.16 18.28
C ILE A 226 8.84 -11.38 17.89
N SER A 227 10.14 -11.24 17.69
CA SER A 227 11.04 -12.31 17.27
C SER A 227 11.09 -13.44 18.30
N LYS A 228 11.22 -13.10 19.59
CA LYS A 228 11.20 -14.06 20.70
C LYS A 228 9.88 -14.83 20.78
N ASN A 229 8.75 -14.13 20.64
CA ASN A 229 7.45 -14.79 20.72
C ASN A 229 7.12 -15.61 19.46
N VAL A 230 7.56 -15.17 18.27
CA VAL A 230 7.46 -16.01 17.05
C VAL A 230 8.26 -17.30 17.23
N LEU A 231 9.49 -17.21 17.77
CA LEU A 231 10.31 -18.39 18.04
C LEU A 231 9.64 -19.31 19.10
N ASN A 232 9.12 -18.71 20.17
CA ASN A 232 8.40 -19.45 21.22
C ASN A 232 7.17 -20.18 20.65
N LEU A 233 6.36 -19.50 19.84
CA LEU A 233 5.22 -20.10 19.15
C LEU A 233 5.65 -21.25 18.22
N LYS A 234 6.75 -21.10 17.47
CA LYS A 234 7.30 -22.18 16.62
C LYS A 234 7.74 -23.40 17.42
N ASN A 235 8.26 -23.20 18.65
CA ASN A 235 8.68 -24.31 19.51
C ASN A 235 7.50 -25.04 20.14
N ILE A 236 6.38 -24.36 20.39
CA ILE A 236 5.20 -24.91 21.05
C ILE A 236 4.27 -25.59 20.04
N VAL A 237 4.10 -24.97 18.87
CA VAL A 237 3.20 -25.49 17.84
C VAL A 237 3.98 -26.38 16.88
N LYS A 238 3.52 -27.63 16.69
CA LYS A 238 4.17 -28.58 15.79
C LYS A 238 4.16 -28.07 14.33
N SER A 239 5.26 -28.22 13.66
CA SER A 239 5.46 -27.74 12.28
C SER A 239 4.50 -28.36 11.26
N ASN A 240 4.01 -29.57 11.51
CA ASN A 240 3.05 -30.25 10.63
C ASN A 240 1.64 -29.62 10.60
N TYR A 241 1.31 -28.74 11.54
CA TYR A 241 0.03 -28.02 11.56
C TYR A 241 0.10 -26.63 10.96
N VAL A 242 1.32 -26.10 10.74
CA VAL A 242 1.53 -24.67 10.48
C VAL A 242 2.39 -24.44 9.25
N LYS A 243 1.89 -23.60 8.33
CA LYS A 243 2.63 -23.11 7.17
C LYS A 243 3.58 -21.97 7.56
N GLU A 244 3.07 -21.03 8.36
CA GLU A 244 3.79 -19.81 8.67
C GLU A 244 3.34 -19.21 10.00
N ILE A 245 4.28 -18.65 10.76
CA ILE A 245 4.02 -17.85 11.96
C ILE A 245 4.67 -16.48 11.77
N THR A 246 3.87 -15.42 11.81
CA THR A 246 4.32 -14.04 11.73
C THR A 246 3.84 -13.23 12.91
N GLY A 247 4.62 -12.24 13.32
CA GLY A 247 4.24 -11.27 14.32
C GLY A 247 4.30 -9.86 13.74
N ARG A 248 3.40 -8.99 14.16
CA ARG A 248 3.40 -7.59 13.76
C ARG A 248 3.04 -6.67 14.92
N GLU A 249 3.55 -5.47 14.86
CA GLU A 249 3.12 -4.34 15.67
C GLU A 249 1.97 -3.61 14.96
N LYS A 250 0.96 -3.20 15.72
CA LYS A 250 -0.14 -2.38 15.18
C LYS A 250 0.34 -0.97 14.90
N ARG A 251 -0.11 -0.41 13.77
CA ARG A 251 0.20 0.96 13.38
C ARG A 251 -0.57 1.99 14.21
N ALA A 252 -0.05 3.22 14.29
CA ALA A 252 -0.63 4.29 15.10
C ALA A 252 -2.07 4.61 14.70
N TYR A 253 -2.38 4.66 13.39
CA TYR A 253 -3.75 4.91 12.92
C TYR A 253 -4.74 3.84 13.36
N SER A 254 -4.37 2.55 13.23
CA SER A 254 -5.23 1.44 13.68
C SER A 254 -5.49 1.49 15.18
N THR A 255 -4.50 1.93 15.96
CA THR A 255 -4.60 2.12 17.40
C THR A 255 -5.54 3.29 17.72
N TRP A 256 -5.37 4.42 17.04
CA TRP A 256 -6.23 5.61 17.18
C TRP A 256 -7.70 5.32 16.84
N LYS A 257 -7.99 4.66 15.71
CA LYS A 257 -9.34 4.21 15.35
C LYS A 257 -9.99 3.36 16.43
N LYS A 258 -9.20 2.46 17.04
CA LYS A 258 -9.70 1.61 18.12
C LYS A 258 -10.01 2.41 19.37
N MET A 259 -9.16 3.39 19.74
CA MET A 259 -9.40 4.30 20.87
C MET A 259 -10.73 5.06 20.68
N LEU A 260 -10.92 5.68 19.52
CA LEU A 260 -12.16 6.39 19.20
C LEU A 260 -13.39 5.46 19.27
N LYS A 261 -13.32 4.32 18.60
CA LYS A 261 -14.48 3.39 18.52
C LYS A 261 -14.89 2.82 19.87
N LYS A 262 -13.92 2.65 20.80
CA LYS A 262 -14.18 2.04 22.12
C LYS A 262 -14.16 3.05 23.26
N SER A 263 -13.93 4.33 22.97
CA SER A 263 -13.78 5.40 23.97
C SER A 263 -12.81 5.02 25.09
N ILE A 264 -11.64 4.42 24.72
CA ILE A 264 -10.63 3.98 25.67
C ILE A 264 -9.37 4.84 25.58
N ALA A 265 -8.77 5.11 26.75
CA ALA A 265 -7.49 5.81 26.84
C ALA A 265 -6.32 4.96 26.27
N LEU A 266 -5.27 5.64 25.81
CA LEU A 266 -4.10 5.02 25.20
C LEU A 266 -3.40 4.00 26.12
N GLU A 267 -3.40 4.27 27.41
CA GLU A 267 -2.79 3.44 28.45
C GLU A 267 -3.48 2.08 28.58
N LYS A 268 -4.78 2.02 28.29
CA LYS A 268 -5.60 0.79 28.33
C LYS A 268 -5.49 -0.08 27.09
N ILE A 269 -4.72 0.36 26.08
CA ILE A 269 -4.46 -0.45 24.89
C ILE A 269 -3.39 -1.47 25.21
N SER A 270 -3.78 -2.72 25.37
CA SER A 270 -2.90 -3.86 25.66
C SER A 270 -2.51 -4.67 24.43
N ASP A 271 -3.22 -4.52 23.31
CA ASP A 271 -3.08 -5.36 22.11
C ASP A 271 -2.32 -4.64 20.98
N ILE A 272 -1.12 -4.13 21.29
CA ILE A 272 -0.24 -3.46 20.31
C ILE A 272 0.45 -4.49 19.43
N TYR A 273 0.71 -5.68 19.93
CA TYR A 273 1.32 -6.78 19.18
C TYR A 273 0.24 -7.78 18.74
N ALA A 274 0.42 -8.35 17.56
CA ALA A 274 -0.43 -9.40 17.03
C ALA A 274 0.42 -10.47 16.35
N PHE A 275 0.05 -11.73 16.55
CA PHE A 275 0.66 -12.87 15.88
C PHE A 275 -0.35 -13.52 14.94
N ARG A 276 0.12 -13.97 13.79
CA ARG A 276 -0.68 -14.70 12.82
C ARG A 276 -0.05 -16.05 12.60
N ILE A 277 -0.86 -17.08 12.75
CA ILE A 277 -0.50 -18.47 12.47
C ILE A 277 -1.32 -18.92 11.27
N ILE A 278 -0.67 -19.27 10.17
CA ILE A 278 -1.31 -19.83 8.99
C ILE A 278 -1.18 -21.35 9.07
N THR A 279 -2.30 -22.03 9.07
CA THR A 279 -2.38 -23.51 9.19
C THR A 279 -2.59 -24.16 7.83
N HIS A 280 -2.38 -25.47 7.75
CA HIS A 280 -2.61 -26.25 6.53
C HIS A 280 -4.10 -26.50 6.28
N SER A 281 -4.88 -26.71 7.35
CA SER A 281 -6.32 -26.99 7.29
C SER A 281 -7.10 -26.24 8.37
N LYS A 282 -8.43 -26.30 8.31
CA LYS A 282 -9.33 -25.77 9.35
C LYS A 282 -9.19 -26.56 10.64
N GLU A 283 -9.06 -27.87 10.53
CA GLU A 283 -8.87 -28.78 11.65
C GLU A 283 -7.57 -28.45 12.41
N ASP A 284 -6.50 -28.16 11.67
CA ASP A 284 -5.22 -27.76 12.27
C ASP A 284 -5.32 -26.41 12.99
N CYS A 285 -6.22 -25.52 12.54
CA CYS A 285 -6.47 -24.26 13.23
C CYS A 285 -7.03 -24.49 14.65
N TYR A 286 -7.96 -25.43 14.81
CA TYR A 286 -8.51 -25.82 16.13
C TYR A 286 -7.47 -26.56 16.99
N LYS A 287 -6.63 -27.44 16.40
CA LYS A 287 -5.53 -28.08 17.12
C LYS A 287 -4.54 -27.06 17.66
N VAL A 288 -4.14 -26.10 16.82
CA VAL A 288 -3.24 -25.00 17.22
C VAL A 288 -3.88 -24.14 18.30
N LEU A 289 -5.17 -23.82 18.20
CA LEU A 289 -5.91 -23.11 19.23
C LEU A 289 -5.85 -23.84 20.57
N GLY A 290 -6.12 -25.14 20.58
CA GLY A 290 -6.05 -25.96 21.81
C GLY A 290 -4.66 -25.91 22.44
N ILE A 291 -3.59 -26.04 21.65
CA ILE A 291 -2.20 -25.93 22.12
C ILE A 291 -1.94 -24.57 22.76
N ILE A 292 -2.41 -23.49 22.13
CA ILE A 292 -2.20 -22.12 22.63
C ILE A 292 -2.98 -21.91 23.92
N HIS A 293 -4.25 -22.31 24.00
CA HIS A 293 -5.10 -22.09 25.16
C HIS A 293 -4.71 -22.95 26.36
N THR A 294 -4.04 -24.08 26.15
CA THR A 294 -3.43 -24.85 27.25
C THR A 294 -2.20 -24.17 27.83
N LYS A 295 -1.54 -23.31 27.06
CA LYS A 295 -0.34 -22.60 27.49
C LYS A 295 -0.63 -21.21 28.06
N TRP A 296 -1.61 -20.51 27.51
CA TRP A 296 -2.03 -19.16 27.90
C TRP A 296 -3.54 -19.06 28.05
N SER A 297 -3.99 -18.48 29.15
CA SER A 297 -5.40 -18.21 29.35
C SER A 297 -5.91 -17.15 28.37
N MET A 298 -7.07 -17.41 27.77
CA MET A 298 -7.71 -16.44 26.90
C MET A 298 -8.51 -15.38 27.67
N ILE A 299 -8.73 -14.22 27.05
CA ILE A 299 -9.68 -13.22 27.51
C ILE A 299 -11.04 -13.53 26.85
N PRO A 300 -12.09 -13.97 27.60
CA PRO A 300 -13.34 -14.49 27.03
C PRO A 300 -13.99 -13.55 26.00
N ASP A 301 -14.16 -12.28 26.32
CA ASP A 301 -14.81 -11.28 25.45
C ASP A 301 -14.03 -10.95 24.17
N ARG A 302 -12.84 -11.52 24.00
CA ARG A 302 -11.97 -11.28 22.84
C ARG A 302 -11.79 -12.52 21.97
N PHE A 303 -12.48 -13.60 22.28
CA PHE A 303 -12.51 -14.79 21.43
C PHE A 303 -13.55 -14.63 20.32
N LYS A 304 -13.18 -14.97 19.09
CA LYS A 304 -14.08 -14.99 17.92
C LYS A 304 -13.71 -16.12 16.99
N ASP A 305 -14.67 -16.96 16.70
CA ASP A 305 -14.54 -18.07 15.76
C ASP A 305 -15.27 -17.71 14.45
N PHE A 306 -14.47 -17.29 13.45
CA PHE A 306 -14.95 -17.05 12.10
C PHE A 306 -14.76 -18.24 11.16
N ILE A 307 -14.42 -19.44 11.70
CA ILE A 307 -14.45 -20.69 10.94
C ILE A 307 -15.85 -21.31 11.06
N SER A 308 -16.37 -21.42 12.30
CA SER A 308 -17.72 -21.95 12.56
C SER A 308 -18.80 -20.95 12.10
N THR A 309 -18.55 -19.64 12.22
CA THR A 309 -19.46 -18.58 11.78
C THR A 309 -18.71 -17.61 10.85
N PRO A 310 -18.55 -17.96 9.56
CA PRO A 310 -17.80 -17.15 8.59
C PRO A 310 -18.43 -15.76 8.40
N LYS A 311 -17.59 -14.78 8.08
CA LYS A 311 -18.10 -13.47 7.69
C LYS A 311 -18.75 -13.51 6.29
N PRO A 312 -19.65 -12.55 5.95
CA PRO A 312 -20.33 -12.52 4.65
C PRO A 312 -19.36 -12.50 3.44
N ASN A 313 -18.14 -12.02 3.64
CA ASN A 313 -17.10 -11.98 2.59
C ASN A 313 -16.25 -13.26 2.52
N GLY A 314 -16.67 -14.34 3.16
CA GLY A 314 -15.96 -15.62 3.16
C GLY A 314 -14.70 -15.67 4.05
N TYR A 315 -14.40 -14.63 4.84
CA TYR A 315 -13.25 -14.62 5.75
C TYR A 315 -13.42 -15.68 6.85
N GLN A 316 -12.40 -16.52 6.99
CA GLN A 316 -12.32 -17.59 8.00
C GLN A 316 -11.05 -17.45 8.82
N SER A 317 -11.17 -17.40 10.13
CA SER A 317 -10.05 -17.36 11.08
C SER A 317 -10.58 -17.50 12.51
N ILE A 318 -9.73 -17.91 13.43
CA ILE A 318 -10.00 -17.81 14.87
C ILE A 318 -9.18 -16.64 15.41
N HIS A 319 -9.84 -15.76 16.16
CA HIS A 319 -9.18 -14.68 16.88
C HIS A 319 -9.25 -14.94 18.37
N THR A 320 -8.12 -14.89 19.04
CA THR A 320 -8.00 -15.00 20.50
C THR A 320 -7.04 -13.95 21.04
N THR A 321 -7.17 -13.56 22.29
CA THR A 321 -6.30 -12.60 22.97
C THR A 321 -6.03 -13.09 24.37
#